data_d244b618bbca171a06a00adc86608e6e
#
_entry.id   d244b618bbca171a06a00adc86608e6e
#
_cell.length_a   1.000
_cell.length_b   1.000
_cell.length_c   1.000
_cell.angle_alpha   90.00
_cell.angle_beta   90.00
_cell.angle_gamma   90.00
#
_symmetry.space_group_name_H-M   'P 1'
#
loop_
_entity.id
_entity.type
_entity.pdbx_description
1 polymer ?
#
loop_
_entity_poly.entity_id
_entity_poly.type
_entity_poly.pdbx_seq_one_letter_code
_entity_poly.pdbx_strand_id
1 'polypeptide(L)'
;MAKRGSLAGCEMKRFVGLLILFPGGGAQASNPCVVSGSSVEIGMTSQLTEDTGLSQKFLGAAQMEQLSSVPVGHFLAMQYAVADHNSDIQRPGVTTLSIDRYYDIYFSQQAVNLTVKYTYTSVAGKKNIYIGTSIVNSEECSIRFNGYITVQREF
;
A
#
# COMPACT_ATOMS: atom_id res chain seq x y z
N MET A 1 80.07 35.09 -2.82
CA MET A 1 79.18 35.59 -1.77
C MET A 1 77.89 34.77 -1.77
N ALA A 2 77.70 33.99 -0.72
CA ALA A 2 76.58 33.06 -0.55
C ALA A 2 75.35 33.76 0.01
N LYS A 3 74.17 33.44 -0.46
CA LYS A 3 72.94 33.64 0.35
C LYS A 3 72.00 32.45 0.20
N ARG A 4 71.87 31.72 1.27
CA ARG A 4 70.90 30.64 1.53
C ARG A 4 69.50 31.27 1.59
N GLY A 5 68.55 30.65 0.91
CA GLY A 5 67.07 30.90 1.00
C GLY A 5 66.37 29.69 1.51
N SER A 6 65.67 29.89 2.56
CA SER A 6 65.00 28.98 3.48
C SER A 6 63.87 28.16 2.84
N LEU A 7 63.80 26.88 3.20
CA LEU A 7 62.68 25.94 2.97
C LEU A 7 61.47 26.37 3.84
N ALA A 8 60.34 26.71 3.20
CA ALA A 8 59.04 26.87 3.85
C ALA A 8 58.28 25.55 3.73
N GLY A 9 57.94 25.00 4.91
CA GLY A 9 57.22 23.75 5.06
C GLY A 9 55.81 23.79 4.50
N CYS A 10 55.46 22.73 3.78
CA CYS A 10 54.11 22.46 3.33
C CYS A 10 53.33 21.79 4.49
N GLU A 11 52.52 22.56 5.18
CA GLU A 11 51.58 22.00 6.19
C GLU A 11 50.44 21.24 5.46
N MET A 12 50.51 19.94 5.59
CA MET A 12 49.50 19.01 5.10
C MET A 12 48.28 19.03 6.06
N LYS A 13 47.27 19.88 5.76
CA LYS A 13 45.98 19.88 6.47
C LYS A 13 45.31 18.53 6.24
N ARG A 14 45.25 17.72 7.29
CA ARG A 14 44.47 16.50 7.35
C ARG A 14 42.99 16.87 7.31
N PHE A 15 42.35 16.68 6.15
CA PHE A 15 40.88 16.67 6.06
C PHE A 15 40.38 15.39 6.75
N VAL A 16 39.87 15.55 7.97
CA VAL A 16 39.07 14.51 8.62
C VAL A 16 37.72 14.51 7.94
N GLY A 17 37.53 13.62 6.96
CA GLY A 17 36.25 13.38 6.33
C GLY A 17 35.28 12.81 7.36
N LEU A 18 34.32 13.61 7.77
CA LEU A 18 33.17 13.17 8.59
C LEU A 18 32.29 12.26 7.70
N LEU A 19 32.44 10.95 7.86
CA LEU A 19 31.54 9.96 7.27
C LEU A 19 30.17 10.08 7.97
N ILE A 20 29.23 10.79 7.34
CA ILE A 20 27.83 10.79 7.76
C ILE A 20 27.24 9.45 7.33
N LEU A 21 27.19 8.51 8.27
CA LEU A 21 26.37 7.30 8.13
C LEU A 21 24.91 7.70 8.11
N PHE A 22 24.31 7.79 6.92
CA PHE A 22 22.86 7.86 6.80
C PHE A 22 22.30 6.55 7.37
N PRO A 23 21.42 6.59 8.39
CA PRO A 23 20.72 5.39 8.81
C PRO A 23 19.91 4.92 7.62
N GLY A 24 20.23 3.72 7.13
CA GLY A 24 19.52 3.08 6.02
C GLY A 24 18.02 3.10 6.30
N GLY A 25 17.25 3.64 5.38
CA GLY A 25 15.79 3.54 5.42
C GLY A 25 15.42 2.07 5.55
N GLY A 26 14.85 1.69 6.70
CA GLY A 26 14.38 0.34 6.93
C GLY A 26 13.41 -0.03 5.79
N ALA A 27 13.74 -1.06 5.04
CA ALA A 27 12.80 -1.64 4.09
C ALA A 27 11.57 -2.08 4.90
N GLN A 28 10.47 -1.35 4.77
CA GLN A 28 9.22 -1.70 5.42
C GLN A 28 8.79 -3.03 4.82
N ALA A 29 8.67 -4.06 5.65
CA ALA A 29 8.21 -5.38 5.19
C ALA A 29 6.87 -5.20 4.46
N SER A 30 6.77 -5.75 3.25
CA SER A 30 5.51 -5.71 2.49
C SER A 30 4.43 -6.46 3.24
N ASN A 31 3.22 -5.91 3.28
CA ASN A 31 2.07 -6.58 3.88
C ASN A 31 1.82 -7.92 3.16
N PRO A 32 1.58 -9.04 3.87
CA PRO A 32 1.37 -10.35 3.25
C PRO A 32 0.16 -10.39 2.30
N CYS A 33 -0.76 -9.44 2.41
CA CYS A 33 -1.89 -9.30 1.49
C CYS A 33 -1.50 -8.70 0.12
N VAL A 34 -0.27 -8.17 -0.06
CA VAL A 34 0.21 -7.57 -1.31
C VAL A 34 0.92 -8.63 -2.15
N VAL A 35 0.18 -9.63 -2.56
CA VAL A 35 0.65 -10.71 -3.44
C VAL A 35 -0.40 -11.00 -4.50
N SER A 36 0.06 -11.44 -5.67
CA SER A 36 -0.86 -11.83 -6.76
C SER A 36 -1.76 -12.99 -6.33
N GLY A 37 -3.03 -12.91 -6.70
CA GLY A 37 -4.07 -13.86 -6.31
C GLY A 37 -4.65 -13.64 -4.91
N SER A 38 -4.19 -12.63 -4.18
CA SER A 38 -4.76 -12.29 -2.86
C SER A 38 -6.18 -11.71 -2.98
N SER A 39 -6.92 -11.73 -1.85
CA SER A 39 -8.25 -11.12 -1.78
C SER A 39 -8.22 -9.61 -2.10
N VAL A 40 -7.10 -8.93 -1.83
CA VAL A 40 -6.90 -7.51 -2.19
C VAL A 40 -6.87 -7.34 -3.72
N GLU A 41 -6.19 -8.21 -4.47
CA GLU A 41 -6.21 -8.18 -5.94
C GLU A 41 -7.57 -8.60 -6.49
N ILE A 42 -8.21 -9.61 -5.89
CA ILE A 42 -9.55 -10.07 -6.31
C ILE A 42 -10.56 -8.92 -6.16
N GLY A 43 -10.56 -8.21 -5.04
CA GLY A 43 -11.43 -7.05 -4.82
C GLY A 43 -11.22 -5.97 -5.87
N MET A 44 -9.96 -5.63 -6.17
CA MET A 44 -9.60 -4.67 -7.22
C MET A 44 -10.09 -5.11 -8.60
N THR A 45 -9.83 -6.37 -8.97
CA THR A 45 -10.19 -6.92 -10.28
C THR A 45 -11.71 -7.01 -10.46
N SER A 46 -12.44 -7.39 -9.40
CA SER A 46 -13.91 -7.45 -9.42
C SER A 46 -14.50 -6.07 -9.65
N GLN A 47 -14.04 -5.05 -8.92
CA GLN A 47 -14.51 -3.68 -9.11
C GLN A 47 -14.17 -3.13 -10.49
N LEU A 48 -12.96 -3.39 -11.01
CA LEU A 48 -12.58 -3.02 -12.38
C LEU A 48 -13.50 -3.65 -13.42
N THR A 49 -13.84 -4.93 -13.25
CA THR A 49 -14.74 -5.66 -14.17
C THR A 49 -16.13 -5.04 -14.15
N GLU A 50 -16.63 -4.70 -12.96
CA GLU A 50 -17.94 -4.06 -12.79
C GLU A 50 -17.98 -2.67 -13.46
N ASP A 51 -16.98 -1.83 -13.18
CA ASP A 51 -16.96 -0.43 -13.64
C ASP A 51 -16.64 -0.29 -15.13
N THR A 52 -15.83 -1.18 -15.69
CA THR A 52 -15.30 -1.03 -17.06
C THR A 52 -15.84 -2.05 -18.06
N GLY A 53 -16.49 -3.12 -17.60
CA GLY A 53 -16.90 -4.26 -18.42
C GLY A 53 -15.71 -5.12 -18.93
N LEU A 54 -14.48 -4.82 -18.52
CA LEU A 54 -13.31 -5.62 -18.88
C LEU A 54 -13.38 -6.98 -18.18
N SER A 55 -13.34 -8.05 -18.96
CA SER A 55 -13.29 -9.39 -18.37
C SER A 55 -11.95 -9.58 -17.64
N GLN A 56 -12.00 -10.18 -16.45
CA GLN A 56 -10.84 -10.57 -15.67
C GLN A 56 -9.79 -11.35 -16.47
N LYS A 57 -10.25 -12.15 -17.44
CA LYS A 57 -9.38 -12.92 -18.36
C LYS A 57 -8.44 -12.04 -19.18
N PHE A 58 -8.84 -10.80 -19.49
CA PHE A 58 -8.01 -9.86 -20.25
C PHE A 58 -7.06 -9.04 -19.37
N LEU A 59 -7.36 -8.92 -18.07
CA LEU A 59 -6.51 -8.22 -17.14
C LEU A 59 -5.27 -9.05 -16.77
N GLY A 60 -5.42 -10.37 -16.62
CA GLY A 60 -4.37 -11.23 -16.10
C GLY A 60 -4.05 -10.92 -14.62
N ALA A 61 -2.89 -11.36 -14.15
CA ALA A 61 -2.41 -11.09 -12.81
C ALA A 61 -1.73 -9.71 -12.74
N ALA A 62 -2.01 -8.94 -11.68
CA ALA A 62 -1.35 -7.66 -11.47
C ALA A 62 0.06 -7.83 -10.88
N GLN A 63 0.98 -6.99 -11.31
CA GLN A 63 2.15 -6.67 -10.50
C GLN A 63 1.71 -5.68 -9.42
N MET A 64 1.90 -6.05 -8.14
CA MET A 64 1.44 -5.29 -6.99
C MET A 64 2.61 -4.64 -6.26
N GLU A 65 2.44 -3.38 -5.86
CA GLU A 65 3.41 -2.61 -5.09
C GLU A 65 2.70 -1.91 -3.94
N GLN A 66 3.11 -2.18 -2.69
CA GLN A 66 2.60 -1.47 -1.53
C GLN A 66 3.11 -0.04 -1.53
N LEU A 67 2.19 0.93 -1.56
CA LEU A 67 2.53 2.35 -1.44
C LEU A 67 2.47 2.83 0.01
N SER A 68 1.47 2.37 0.77
CA SER A 68 1.36 2.69 2.19
C SER A 68 0.58 1.63 2.96
N SER A 69 0.76 1.63 4.29
CA SER A 69 -0.02 0.83 5.24
C SER A 69 -0.18 1.68 6.50
N VAL A 70 -1.41 2.15 6.76
CA VAL A 70 -1.70 3.08 7.85
C VAL A 70 -2.71 2.44 8.79
N PRO A 71 -2.44 2.37 10.10
CA PRO A 71 -3.39 1.83 11.08
C PRO A 71 -4.75 2.54 11.02
N VAL A 72 -5.82 1.78 11.13
CA VAL A 72 -7.18 2.31 11.24
C VAL A 72 -7.35 2.86 12.66
N GLY A 73 -7.49 4.19 12.77
CA GLY A 73 -7.70 4.85 14.06
C GLY A 73 -9.13 4.64 14.59
N HIS A 74 -9.31 4.84 15.91
CA HIS A 74 -10.58 4.66 16.63
C HIS A 74 -11.79 5.30 15.93
N PHE A 75 -11.65 6.55 15.50
CA PHE A 75 -12.76 7.28 14.85
C PHE A 75 -13.17 6.63 13.53
N LEU A 76 -12.22 6.27 12.68
CA LEU A 76 -12.48 5.62 11.39
C LEU A 76 -13.04 4.20 11.57
N ALA A 77 -12.52 3.45 12.55
CA ALA A 77 -13.05 2.14 12.91
C ALA A 77 -14.53 2.20 13.30
N MET A 78 -14.91 3.19 14.10
CA MET A 78 -16.31 3.39 14.49
C MET A 78 -17.20 3.76 13.30
N GLN A 79 -16.72 4.62 12.40
CA GLN A 79 -17.45 4.96 11.18
C GLN A 79 -17.70 3.74 10.29
N TYR A 80 -16.69 2.89 10.09
CA TYR A 80 -16.85 1.66 9.32
C TYR A 80 -17.78 0.67 10.02
N ALA A 81 -17.67 0.50 11.33
CA ALA A 81 -18.54 -0.38 12.10
C ALA A 81 -20.02 -0.02 11.96
N VAL A 82 -20.35 1.27 12.07
CA VAL A 82 -21.72 1.78 11.89
C VAL A 82 -22.19 1.60 10.45
N ALA A 83 -21.32 1.88 9.46
CA ALA A 83 -21.66 1.75 8.04
C ALA A 83 -21.96 0.28 7.67
N ASP A 84 -21.14 -0.67 8.11
CA ASP A 84 -21.33 -2.08 7.81
C ASP A 84 -22.56 -2.66 8.52
N HIS A 85 -22.74 -2.32 9.80
CA HIS A 85 -23.96 -2.69 10.53
C HIS A 85 -25.22 -2.24 9.80
N ASN A 86 -25.29 -0.97 9.39
CA ASN A 86 -26.45 -0.41 8.68
C ASN A 86 -26.63 -1.05 7.29
N SER A 87 -25.54 -1.35 6.59
CA SER A 87 -25.60 -2.04 5.30
C SER A 87 -26.16 -3.45 5.43
N ASP A 88 -25.72 -4.20 6.45
CA ASP A 88 -26.15 -5.58 6.66
C ASP A 88 -27.60 -5.71 7.11
N ILE A 89 -28.11 -4.75 7.90
CA ILE A 89 -29.55 -4.68 8.23
C ILE A 89 -30.41 -4.59 6.96
N GLN A 90 -29.91 -3.93 5.93
CA GLN A 90 -30.65 -3.73 4.67
C GLN A 90 -30.55 -4.92 3.72
N ARG A 91 -29.68 -5.91 4.00
CA ARG A 91 -29.46 -7.07 3.14
C ARG A 91 -30.25 -8.29 3.64
N PRO A 92 -31.29 -8.76 2.90
CA PRO A 92 -32.05 -9.94 3.31
C PRO A 92 -31.15 -11.18 3.42
N GLY A 93 -31.31 -11.93 4.51
CA GLY A 93 -30.60 -13.20 4.73
C GLY A 93 -29.16 -13.04 5.24
N VAL A 94 -28.68 -11.84 5.47
CA VAL A 94 -27.37 -11.60 6.10
C VAL A 94 -27.55 -11.52 7.61
N THR A 95 -26.68 -12.23 8.35
CA THR A 95 -26.60 -12.10 9.80
C THR A 95 -25.86 -10.83 10.16
N THR A 96 -26.59 -9.84 10.70
CA THR A 96 -26.00 -8.58 11.11
C THR A 96 -25.26 -8.75 12.45
N LEU A 97 -23.99 -8.36 12.51
CA LEU A 97 -23.24 -8.24 13.76
C LEU A 97 -23.61 -6.97 14.51
N SER A 98 -23.37 -6.91 15.82
CA SER A 98 -23.48 -5.66 16.57
C SER A 98 -22.40 -4.65 16.14
N ILE A 99 -22.63 -3.36 16.35
CA ILE A 99 -21.64 -2.30 16.05
C ILE A 99 -20.31 -2.58 16.79
N ASP A 100 -20.35 -3.04 18.04
CA ASP A 100 -19.15 -3.36 18.80
C ASP A 100 -18.34 -4.49 18.15
N ARG A 101 -19.00 -5.50 17.56
CA ARG A 101 -18.32 -6.60 16.86
C ARG A 101 -17.69 -6.13 15.57
N TYR A 102 -18.37 -5.26 14.80
CA TYR A 102 -17.74 -4.62 13.64
C TYR A 102 -16.57 -3.72 14.05
N TYR A 103 -16.72 -2.97 15.15
CA TYR A 103 -15.63 -2.13 15.67
C TYR A 103 -14.39 -2.97 16.03
N ASP A 104 -14.57 -4.12 16.67
CA ASP A 104 -13.46 -5.03 17.00
C ASP A 104 -12.69 -5.50 15.76
N ILE A 105 -13.37 -5.77 14.65
CA ILE A 105 -12.73 -6.15 13.38
C ILE A 105 -11.78 -5.04 12.89
N TYR A 106 -12.20 -3.78 13.01
CA TYR A 106 -11.43 -2.65 12.51
C TYR A 106 -10.35 -2.16 13.49
N PHE A 107 -10.63 -2.17 14.78
CA PHE A 107 -9.74 -1.56 15.77
C PHE A 107 -8.98 -2.60 16.61
N SER A 108 -9.67 -3.52 17.26
CA SER A 108 -9.05 -4.48 18.17
C SER A 108 -8.17 -5.48 17.43
N GLN A 109 -8.52 -5.84 16.20
CA GLN A 109 -7.71 -6.69 15.32
C GLN A 109 -6.66 -5.92 14.51
N GLN A 110 -6.37 -4.67 14.89
CA GLN A 110 -5.30 -3.85 14.33
C GLN A 110 -5.36 -3.72 12.80
N ALA A 111 -6.56 -3.48 12.26
CA ALA A 111 -6.70 -3.29 10.83
C ALA A 111 -5.88 -2.09 10.32
N VAL A 112 -5.40 -2.21 9.10
CA VAL A 112 -4.67 -1.17 8.39
C VAL A 112 -5.38 -0.80 7.10
N ASN A 113 -5.32 0.48 6.74
CA ASN A 113 -5.67 0.97 5.42
C ASN A 113 -4.46 0.80 4.51
N LEU A 114 -4.55 -0.18 3.63
CA LEU A 114 -3.49 -0.58 2.71
C LEU A 114 -3.71 0.09 1.37
N THR A 115 -2.73 0.84 0.89
CA THR A 115 -2.73 1.44 -0.46
C THR A 115 -1.78 0.67 -1.35
N VAL A 116 -2.28 0.18 -2.47
CA VAL A 116 -1.54 -0.68 -3.41
C VAL A 116 -1.63 -0.12 -4.82
N LYS A 117 -0.50 -0.10 -5.52
CA LYS A 117 -0.43 0.13 -6.95
C LYS A 117 -0.51 -1.20 -7.68
N TYR A 118 -1.43 -1.29 -8.63
CA TYR A 118 -1.65 -2.44 -9.50
C TYR A 118 -1.23 -2.11 -10.91
N THR A 119 -0.36 -2.92 -11.49
CA THR A 119 0.07 -2.79 -12.88
C THR A 119 -0.34 -4.05 -13.63
N TYR A 120 -1.33 -3.94 -14.49
CA TYR A 120 -1.75 -4.97 -15.42
C TYR A 120 -1.03 -4.76 -16.75
N THR A 121 -0.47 -5.83 -17.32
CA THR A 121 0.24 -5.74 -18.59
C THR A 121 -0.42 -6.69 -19.60
N SER A 122 -0.87 -6.16 -20.73
CA SER A 122 -1.44 -6.95 -21.82
C SER A 122 -0.36 -7.76 -22.54
N VAL A 123 -0.78 -8.74 -23.35
CA VAL A 123 0.12 -9.53 -24.20
C VAL A 123 0.89 -8.67 -25.22
N ALA A 124 0.39 -7.48 -25.55
CA ALA A 124 1.04 -6.51 -26.43
C ALA A 124 1.97 -5.54 -25.67
N GLY A 125 2.20 -5.77 -24.38
CA GLY A 125 3.05 -4.92 -23.54
C GLY A 125 2.43 -3.59 -23.08
N LYS A 126 1.15 -3.33 -23.43
CA LYS A 126 0.41 -2.15 -22.94
C LYS A 126 0.11 -2.27 -21.45
N LYS A 127 0.03 -1.15 -20.75
CA LYS A 127 -0.13 -1.12 -19.29
C LYS A 127 -1.39 -0.38 -18.86
N ASN A 128 -2.11 -0.96 -17.92
CA ASN A 128 -3.10 -0.28 -17.11
C ASN A 128 -2.57 -0.18 -15.68
N ILE A 129 -2.56 1.03 -15.11
CA ILE A 129 -2.05 1.29 -13.76
C ILE A 129 -3.16 1.90 -12.92
N TYR A 130 -3.40 1.31 -11.77
CA TYR A 130 -4.39 1.76 -10.81
C TYR A 130 -3.78 1.85 -9.41
N ILE A 131 -4.34 2.71 -8.57
CA ILE A 131 -4.04 2.74 -7.14
C ILE A 131 -5.35 2.45 -6.41
N GLY A 132 -5.39 1.35 -5.68
CA GLY A 132 -6.54 0.95 -4.88
C GLY A 132 -6.24 0.94 -3.40
N THR A 133 -7.29 1.02 -2.58
CA THR A 133 -7.19 0.96 -1.13
C THR A 133 -8.09 -0.12 -0.56
N SER A 134 -7.58 -0.84 0.43
CA SER A 134 -8.30 -1.92 1.12
C SER A 134 -8.03 -1.86 2.61
N ILE A 135 -9.02 -2.25 3.42
CA ILE A 135 -8.81 -2.53 4.83
C ILE A 135 -8.50 -4.01 4.97
N VAL A 136 -7.39 -4.29 5.64
CA VAL A 136 -6.89 -5.64 5.94
C VAL A 136 -6.42 -5.70 7.39
N ASN A 137 -6.36 -6.89 7.98
CA ASN A 137 -5.74 -7.11 9.29
C ASN A 137 -4.81 -8.33 9.27
N SER A 138 -4.34 -8.80 10.42
CA SER A 138 -3.47 -9.97 10.51
C SER A 138 -4.16 -11.28 10.14
N GLU A 139 -5.49 -11.34 10.24
CA GLU A 139 -6.30 -12.54 10.02
C GLU A 139 -6.89 -12.58 8.62
N GLU A 140 -7.16 -11.42 8.02
CA GLU A 140 -7.94 -11.32 6.80
C GLU A 140 -7.46 -10.20 5.86
N CYS A 141 -7.32 -10.56 4.56
CA CYS A 141 -6.97 -9.62 3.49
C CYS A 141 -8.20 -9.05 2.75
N SER A 142 -9.43 -9.34 3.21
CA SER A 142 -10.67 -9.02 2.48
C SER A 142 -11.70 -8.27 3.31
N ILE A 143 -11.28 -7.54 4.37
CA ILE A 143 -12.23 -6.86 5.25
C ILE A 143 -13.08 -5.86 4.46
N ARG A 144 -12.43 -4.98 3.69
CA ARG A 144 -13.13 -3.97 2.90
C ARG A 144 -12.27 -3.47 1.74
N PHE A 145 -12.82 -3.45 0.53
CA PHE A 145 -12.26 -2.69 -0.59
C PHE A 145 -12.89 -1.29 -0.62
N ASN A 146 -12.06 -0.24 -0.59
CA ASN A 146 -12.52 1.16 -0.51
C ASN A 146 -12.59 1.87 -1.87
N GLY A 147 -12.25 1.15 -2.95
CA GLY A 147 -12.22 1.72 -4.29
C GLY A 147 -10.80 1.98 -4.82
N TYR A 148 -10.74 2.56 -6.00
CA TYR A 148 -9.49 2.81 -6.72
C TYR A 148 -9.54 4.08 -7.54
N ILE A 149 -8.36 4.54 -7.98
CA ILE A 149 -8.19 5.57 -8.99
C ILE A 149 -7.42 5.02 -10.18
N THR A 150 -7.76 5.47 -11.38
CA THR A 150 -7.02 5.17 -12.61
C THR A 150 -5.87 6.13 -12.78
N VAL A 151 -4.63 5.61 -12.85
CA VAL A 151 -3.41 6.38 -13.12
C VAL A 151 -3.09 6.39 -14.61
N GLN A 152 -3.22 5.21 -15.25
CA GLN A 152 -2.94 5.02 -16.66
C GLN A 152 -3.86 3.92 -17.22
N ARG A 153 -4.40 4.14 -18.44
CA ARG A 153 -5.18 3.14 -19.15
C ARG A 153 -4.81 3.14 -20.62
N GLU A 154 -4.28 2.02 -21.11
CA GLU A 154 -3.83 1.83 -22.50
C GLU A 154 -4.63 0.73 -23.24
N PHE A 155 -5.45 -0.02 -22.52
CA PHE A 155 -6.30 -1.07 -23.07
C PHE A 155 -7.58 -1.27 -22.25
#